data_6d2038d4a9e1aeb22d41b83d5130299d
#
_entry.id   6d2038d4a9e1aeb22d41b83d5130299d
#
_cell.length_a   1.000
_cell.length_b   1.000
_cell.length_c   1.000
_cell.angle_alpha   90.00
_cell.angle_beta   90.00
_cell.angle_gamma   90.00
#
_symmetry.space_group_name_H-M   'P 1'
#
loop_
_entity.id
_entity.type
_entity.pdbx_description
1 polymer ?
#
loop_
_entity_poly.entity_id
_entity_poly.type
_entity_poly.pdbx_seq_one_letter_code
_entity_poly.pdbx_strand_id
1 'polypeptide(L)'
;MSIEVRQATLDDCGAISALFCAQIPIWQRMNVQGRVEDMPYEQLTVYERWLHGGAWMSIETGAIHMNHLLLGAGIPLVAEVSNVIFGYAEAYVSNEPEPFGRLLNIAHLQTGDLDAERALLEALVERLKPLKCQQLTIARIGGNSIYDERYELTPISTLRRFNLPARQGQIFYRAVEHLDDDVKQINGWAMPVGRFSSSRQEWETLWHEQWQSLPEIGRRKTSRRHISAAGQDALLFCREHLYDPRRAEVAVWTPKPLTVQVVSAVRDWAHREGYRTLVMAVDEDARSV
;
A
#
# COMPACT_ATOMS: atom_id res chain seq x y z
N MET A 1 23.08 -11.92 -23.59
CA MET A 1 22.54 -12.86 -22.59
C MET A 1 21.04 -12.63 -22.55
N SER A 2 20.21 -13.68 -22.48
CA SER A 2 18.77 -13.51 -22.41
C SER A 2 18.35 -13.29 -20.95
N ILE A 3 17.48 -12.32 -20.71
CA ILE A 3 16.85 -12.13 -19.40
C ILE A 3 15.70 -13.12 -19.31
N GLU A 4 15.62 -13.83 -18.19
CA GLU A 4 14.51 -14.72 -17.86
C GLU A 4 13.67 -14.09 -16.77
N VAL A 5 12.33 -14.15 -16.90
CA VAL A 5 11.39 -13.68 -15.89
C VAL A 5 10.64 -14.89 -15.32
N ARG A 6 10.71 -15.02 -13.99
CA ARG A 6 10.02 -16.10 -13.26
C ARG A 6 9.31 -15.56 -12.01
N GLN A 7 8.46 -16.39 -11.44
CA GLN A 7 7.92 -16.10 -10.11
C GLN A 7 9.05 -16.11 -9.07
N ALA A 8 9.03 -15.13 -8.18
CA ALA A 8 9.96 -15.09 -7.06
C ALA A 8 9.64 -16.16 -6.01
N THR A 9 10.65 -16.56 -5.26
CA THR A 9 10.58 -17.53 -4.16
C THR A 9 11.14 -16.93 -2.89
N LEU A 10 11.05 -17.64 -1.76
CA LEU A 10 11.65 -17.19 -0.49
C LEU A 10 13.18 -17.07 -0.58
N ASP A 11 13.83 -17.89 -1.41
CA ASP A 11 15.28 -17.85 -1.59
C ASP A 11 15.76 -16.55 -2.26
N ASP A 12 14.87 -15.86 -2.96
CA ASP A 12 15.19 -14.60 -3.65
C ASP A 12 15.16 -13.38 -2.72
N CYS A 13 14.64 -13.52 -1.49
CA CYS A 13 14.43 -12.38 -0.57
C CYS A 13 15.70 -11.57 -0.31
N GLY A 14 16.85 -12.24 -0.21
CA GLY A 14 18.14 -11.56 0.00
C GLY A 14 18.53 -10.67 -1.17
N ALA A 15 18.41 -11.17 -2.39
CA ALA A 15 18.72 -10.42 -3.61
C ALA A 15 17.72 -9.27 -3.83
N ILE A 16 16.42 -9.52 -3.61
CA ILE A 16 15.38 -8.49 -3.72
C ILE A 16 15.62 -7.39 -2.69
N SER A 17 15.86 -7.74 -1.41
CA SER A 17 16.18 -6.76 -0.37
C SER A 17 17.39 -5.91 -0.75
N ALA A 18 18.43 -6.51 -1.34
CA ALA A 18 19.62 -5.77 -1.79
C ALA A 18 19.28 -4.74 -2.89
N LEU A 19 18.37 -5.06 -3.84
CA LEU A 19 17.91 -4.13 -4.87
C LEU A 19 17.24 -2.90 -4.25
N PHE A 20 16.40 -3.09 -3.24
CA PHE A 20 15.72 -1.99 -2.55
C PHE A 20 16.67 -1.18 -1.67
N CYS A 21 17.51 -1.85 -0.90
CA CYS A 21 18.49 -1.19 -0.02
C CYS A 21 19.49 -0.34 -0.81
N ALA A 22 19.85 -0.72 -2.03
CA ALA A 22 20.73 0.03 -2.92
C ALA A 22 20.17 1.42 -3.32
N GLN A 23 18.85 1.64 -3.16
CA GLN A 23 18.21 2.94 -3.42
C GLN A 23 18.29 3.90 -2.24
N ILE A 24 18.69 3.43 -1.07
CA ILE A 24 18.78 4.26 0.13
C ILE A 24 20.16 4.93 0.17
N PRO A 25 20.24 6.25 -0.07
CA PRO A 25 21.53 6.94 -0.14
C PRO A 25 22.20 7.07 1.23
N ILE A 26 21.41 7.22 2.28
CA ILE A 26 21.87 7.41 3.66
C ILE A 26 20.90 6.70 4.59
N TRP A 27 21.41 5.76 5.39
CA TRP A 27 20.66 5.11 6.44
C TRP A 27 20.70 5.96 7.72
N GLN A 28 19.56 6.09 8.37
CA GLN A 28 19.40 7.00 9.50
C GLN A 28 18.54 6.40 10.60
N ARG A 29 18.74 6.84 11.82
CA ARG A 29 17.82 6.59 12.94
C ARG A 29 17.52 7.86 13.70
N MET A 30 16.43 7.88 14.43
CA MET A 30 16.13 8.91 15.42
C MET A 30 16.62 8.45 16.78
N ASN A 31 17.50 9.22 17.40
CA ASN A 31 18.00 8.92 18.74
C ASN A 31 16.96 9.30 19.82
N VAL A 32 17.26 8.98 21.09
CA VAL A 32 16.38 9.24 22.25
C VAL A 32 16.12 10.74 22.49
N GLN A 33 16.94 11.63 21.97
CA GLN A 33 16.74 13.08 22.01
C GLN A 33 15.90 13.62 20.83
N GLY A 34 15.43 12.75 19.95
CA GLY A 34 14.69 13.13 18.74
C GLY A 34 15.56 13.69 17.61
N ARG A 35 16.87 13.47 17.65
CA ARG A 35 17.79 13.88 16.58
C ARG A 35 18.00 12.75 15.60
N VAL A 36 18.08 13.10 14.32
CA VAL A 36 18.41 12.15 13.24
C VAL A 36 19.93 11.98 13.19
N GLU A 37 20.38 10.74 13.14
CA GLU A 37 21.80 10.33 13.08
C GLU A 37 22.00 9.36 11.90
N ASP A 38 23.08 9.58 11.14
CA ASP A 38 23.50 8.65 10.09
C ASP A 38 24.10 7.41 10.74
N MET A 39 23.69 6.23 10.27
CA MET A 39 24.09 4.94 10.82
C MET A 39 24.40 3.94 9.72
N PRO A 40 25.41 3.05 9.89
CA PRO A 40 25.57 1.90 9.02
C PRO A 40 24.34 0.97 9.08
N TYR A 41 23.99 0.35 7.95
CA TYR A 41 22.86 -0.56 7.85
C TYR A 41 22.88 -1.67 8.92
N GLU A 42 24.06 -2.22 9.20
CA GLU A 42 24.24 -3.33 10.13
C GLU A 42 23.96 -2.94 11.60
N GLN A 43 24.00 -1.65 11.92
CA GLN A 43 23.74 -1.13 13.26
C GLN A 43 22.27 -0.72 13.47
N LEU A 44 21.47 -0.75 12.41
CA LEU A 44 20.03 -0.48 12.50
C LEU A 44 19.28 -1.74 12.90
N THR A 45 18.28 -1.58 13.75
CA THR A 45 17.30 -2.64 14.04
C THR A 45 16.44 -2.94 12.81
N VAL A 46 15.76 -4.09 12.80
CA VAL A 46 14.80 -4.46 11.73
C VAL A 46 13.72 -3.37 11.58
N TYR A 47 13.23 -2.83 12.70
CA TYR A 47 12.25 -1.75 12.69
C TYR A 47 12.80 -0.45 12.09
N GLU A 48 14.00 -0.04 12.46
CA GLU A 48 14.64 1.15 11.89
C GLU A 48 14.87 1.01 10.39
N ARG A 49 15.32 -0.16 9.92
CA ARG A 49 15.42 -0.47 8.48
C ARG A 49 14.06 -0.38 7.81
N TRP A 50 13.03 -0.99 8.39
CA TRP A 50 11.66 -0.97 7.87
C TRP A 50 11.12 0.47 7.68
N LEU A 51 11.49 1.42 8.53
CA LEU A 51 11.10 2.82 8.40
C LEU A 51 11.62 3.51 7.13
N HIS A 52 12.66 2.97 6.48
CA HIS A 52 13.25 3.55 5.27
C HIS A 52 12.51 3.16 3.97
N GLY A 53 11.65 2.16 4.00
CA GLY A 53 10.94 1.76 2.78
C GLY A 53 10.05 0.52 2.93
N GLY A 54 9.77 0.08 4.17
CA GLY A 54 8.83 -1.02 4.42
C GLY A 54 9.45 -2.41 4.31
N ALA A 55 8.68 -3.33 3.76
CA ALA A 55 8.94 -4.77 3.81
C ALA A 55 10.31 -5.19 3.25
N TRP A 56 10.77 -4.56 2.18
CA TRP A 56 11.98 -4.97 1.46
C TRP A 56 13.28 -4.39 2.04
N MET A 57 13.21 -3.62 3.13
CA MET A 57 14.39 -3.00 3.74
C MET A 57 15.22 -3.97 4.61
N SER A 58 14.80 -5.22 4.77
CA SER A 58 15.58 -6.28 5.38
C SER A 58 15.12 -7.66 4.87
N ILE A 59 15.98 -8.66 4.99
CA ILE A 59 15.65 -10.05 4.59
C ILE A 59 14.51 -10.57 5.47
N GLU A 60 14.52 -10.26 6.76
CA GLU A 60 13.53 -10.74 7.74
C GLU A 60 12.12 -10.24 7.39
N THR A 61 11.97 -8.94 7.15
CA THR A 61 10.68 -8.37 6.74
C THR A 61 10.30 -8.78 5.32
N GLY A 62 11.28 -8.86 4.42
CA GLY A 62 11.10 -9.35 3.05
C GLY A 62 10.59 -10.79 2.98
N ALA A 63 11.11 -11.69 3.83
CA ALA A 63 10.67 -13.08 3.87
C ALA A 63 9.21 -13.22 4.37
N ILE A 64 8.81 -12.43 5.39
CA ILE A 64 7.42 -12.40 5.87
C ILE A 64 6.50 -11.91 4.75
N HIS A 65 6.89 -10.83 4.07
CA HIS A 65 6.11 -10.25 2.98
C HIS A 65 6.03 -11.19 1.77
N MET A 66 7.14 -11.79 1.36
CA MET A 66 7.19 -12.76 0.28
C MET A 66 6.27 -13.96 0.57
N ASN A 67 6.32 -14.50 1.80
CA ASN A 67 5.43 -15.58 2.18
C ASN A 67 3.95 -15.19 2.04
N HIS A 68 3.59 -13.97 2.44
CA HIS A 68 2.24 -13.44 2.25
C HIS A 68 1.85 -13.36 0.77
N LEU A 69 2.75 -12.86 -0.10
CA LEU A 69 2.53 -12.82 -1.54
C LEU A 69 2.33 -14.21 -2.15
N LEU A 70 3.16 -15.19 -1.76
CA LEU A 70 3.09 -16.57 -2.25
C LEU A 70 1.84 -17.31 -1.78
N LEU A 71 1.23 -16.90 -0.68
CA LEU A 71 -0.08 -17.38 -0.20
C LEU A 71 -1.27 -16.82 -0.99
N GLY A 72 -1.02 -15.97 -2.00
CA GLY A 72 -2.03 -15.49 -2.94
C GLY A 72 -2.41 -14.01 -2.79
N ALA A 73 -1.72 -13.25 -1.95
CA ALA A 73 -1.95 -11.82 -1.81
C ALA A 73 -1.57 -11.07 -3.09
N GLY A 74 -0.44 -11.42 -3.72
CA GLY A 74 0.10 -10.73 -4.88
C GLY A 74 0.88 -11.63 -5.84
N ILE A 75 1.51 -11.03 -6.83
CA ILE A 75 2.29 -11.70 -7.89
C ILE A 75 3.71 -11.15 -7.84
N PRO A 76 4.65 -11.81 -7.13
CA PRO A 76 6.05 -11.42 -7.12
C PRO A 76 6.78 -12.04 -8.31
N LEU A 77 7.53 -11.23 -9.07
CA LEU A 77 8.35 -11.64 -10.21
C LEU A 77 9.78 -11.15 -10.05
N VAL A 78 10.73 -11.96 -10.52
CA VAL A 78 12.13 -11.56 -10.66
C VAL A 78 12.57 -11.66 -12.12
N ALA A 79 13.45 -10.75 -12.53
CA ALA A 79 14.19 -10.82 -13.77
C ALA A 79 15.64 -11.22 -13.46
N GLU A 80 16.12 -12.28 -14.11
CA GLU A 80 17.46 -12.82 -13.84
C GLU A 80 18.24 -13.13 -15.11
N VAL A 81 19.56 -13.16 -14.97
CA VAL A 81 20.52 -13.63 -15.97
C VAL A 81 21.49 -14.56 -15.27
N SER A 82 21.58 -15.81 -15.72
CA SER A 82 22.51 -16.81 -15.12
C SER A 82 22.35 -16.92 -13.60
N ASN A 83 21.12 -16.95 -13.09
CA ASN A 83 20.75 -17.01 -11.68
C ASN A 83 21.13 -15.76 -10.84
N VAL A 84 21.46 -14.64 -11.49
CA VAL A 84 21.66 -13.35 -10.82
C VAL A 84 20.44 -12.49 -11.06
N ILE A 85 19.81 -12.01 -9.98
CA ILE A 85 18.61 -11.16 -10.04
C ILE A 85 19.02 -9.71 -10.30
N PHE A 86 18.46 -9.12 -11.35
CA PHE A 86 18.66 -7.73 -11.76
C PHE A 86 17.42 -6.87 -11.58
N GLY A 87 16.25 -7.49 -11.38
CA GLY A 87 15.01 -6.76 -11.22
C GLY A 87 13.95 -7.55 -10.44
N TYR A 88 13.04 -6.80 -9.83
CA TYR A 88 11.89 -7.31 -9.10
C TYR A 88 10.64 -6.51 -9.46
N ALA A 89 9.52 -7.21 -9.66
CA ALA A 89 8.21 -6.61 -9.77
C ALA A 89 7.22 -7.30 -8.82
N GLU A 90 6.35 -6.50 -8.22
CA GLU A 90 5.27 -6.96 -7.37
C GLU A 90 3.95 -6.36 -7.85
N ALA A 91 2.96 -7.20 -8.11
CA ALA A 91 1.69 -6.77 -8.66
C ALA A 91 0.50 -7.42 -7.97
N TYR A 92 -0.64 -6.72 -7.99
CA TYR A 92 -1.88 -7.13 -7.35
C TYR A 92 -3.05 -7.05 -8.33
N VAL A 93 -3.86 -8.11 -8.37
CA VAL A 93 -5.14 -8.07 -9.11
C VAL A 93 -6.19 -7.42 -8.24
N SER A 94 -6.73 -6.30 -8.69
CA SER A 94 -7.83 -5.59 -8.02
C SER A 94 -9.06 -5.57 -8.90
N ASN A 95 -10.25 -5.55 -8.30
CA ASN A 95 -11.51 -5.37 -9.00
C ASN A 95 -12.30 -4.26 -8.31
N GLU A 96 -12.44 -3.15 -8.99
CA GLU A 96 -12.96 -1.89 -8.45
C GLU A 96 -13.99 -1.31 -9.42
N PRO A 97 -14.81 -0.33 -9.00
CA PRO A 97 -15.66 0.41 -9.94
C PRO A 97 -14.85 1.19 -10.98
N GLU A 98 -15.50 1.59 -12.08
CA GLU A 98 -14.91 2.53 -13.04
C GLU A 98 -14.43 3.83 -12.32
N PRO A 99 -13.30 4.42 -12.77
CA PRO A 99 -12.54 4.12 -14.00
C PRO A 99 -11.49 2.99 -13.85
N PHE A 100 -11.38 2.36 -12.70
CA PHE A 100 -10.36 1.36 -12.42
C PHE A 100 -10.70 -0.03 -13.00
N GLY A 101 -11.93 -0.48 -12.89
CA GLY A 101 -12.37 -1.79 -13.36
C GLY A 101 -11.57 -2.94 -12.75
N ARG A 102 -11.40 -4.03 -13.51
CA ARG A 102 -10.50 -5.13 -13.13
C ARG A 102 -9.10 -4.86 -13.66
N LEU A 103 -8.17 -4.62 -12.79
CA LEU A 103 -6.82 -4.17 -13.11
C LEU A 103 -5.73 -5.07 -12.49
N LEU A 104 -4.54 -5.04 -13.10
CA LEU A 104 -3.30 -5.52 -12.51
C LEU A 104 -2.49 -4.29 -12.10
N ASN A 105 -2.28 -4.10 -10.80
CA ASN A 105 -1.56 -2.96 -10.28
C ASN A 105 -0.13 -3.33 -9.90
N ILE A 106 0.83 -2.58 -10.42
CA ILE A 106 2.23 -2.68 -10.03
C ILE A 106 2.43 -1.91 -8.74
N ALA A 107 2.74 -2.63 -7.66
CA ALA A 107 3.10 -2.07 -6.36
C ALA A 107 4.56 -1.65 -6.32
N HIS A 108 5.42 -2.52 -6.82
CA HIS A 108 6.86 -2.30 -6.91
C HIS A 108 7.37 -2.71 -8.28
N LEU A 109 8.26 -1.90 -8.83
CA LEU A 109 9.07 -2.21 -10.00
C LEU A 109 10.47 -1.67 -9.70
N GLN A 110 11.36 -2.56 -9.31
CA GLN A 110 12.68 -2.22 -8.80
C GLN A 110 13.76 -2.89 -9.64
N THR A 111 14.52 -2.08 -10.34
CA THR A 111 15.67 -2.53 -11.14
C THR A 111 16.61 -1.36 -11.44
N GLY A 112 17.88 -1.63 -11.66
CA GLY A 112 18.85 -0.70 -12.23
C GLY A 112 19.13 -0.93 -13.71
N ASP A 113 18.47 -1.92 -14.33
CA ASP A 113 18.70 -2.37 -15.71
C ASP A 113 17.43 -2.20 -16.56
N LEU A 114 17.56 -1.53 -17.70
CA LEU A 114 16.43 -1.20 -18.59
C LEU A 114 15.84 -2.42 -19.31
N ASP A 115 16.68 -3.40 -19.61
CA ASP A 115 16.21 -4.61 -20.28
C ASP A 115 15.47 -5.51 -19.29
N ALA A 116 15.92 -5.56 -18.02
CA ALA A 116 15.19 -6.23 -16.93
C ALA A 116 13.85 -5.54 -16.65
N GLU A 117 13.79 -4.20 -16.65
CA GLU A 117 12.55 -3.44 -16.53
C GLU A 117 11.55 -3.83 -17.62
N ARG A 118 12.00 -3.80 -18.88
CA ARG A 118 11.17 -4.16 -20.02
C ARG A 118 10.65 -5.58 -19.92
N ALA A 119 11.53 -6.54 -19.62
CA ALA A 119 11.16 -7.95 -19.48
C ALA A 119 10.10 -8.18 -18.39
N LEU A 120 10.23 -7.49 -17.24
CA LEU A 120 9.23 -7.55 -16.16
C LEU A 120 7.89 -6.97 -16.59
N LEU A 121 7.89 -5.81 -17.27
CA LEU A 121 6.66 -5.19 -17.77
C LEU A 121 5.97 -6.05 -18.82
N GLU A 122 6.71 -6.59 -19.78
CA GLU A 122 6.18 -7.52 -20.80
C GLU A 122 5.55 -8.75 -20.13
N ALA A 123 6.23 -9.36 -19.15
CA ALA A 123 5.71 -10.49 -18.41
C ALA A 123 4.44 -10.17 -17.60
N LEU A 124 4.28 -8.94 -17.11
CA LEU A 124 3.04 -8.47 -16.46
C LEU A 124 1.92 -8.23 -17.48
N VAL A 125 2.23 -7.63 -18.63
CA VAL A 125 1.26 -7.42 -19.71
C VAL A 125 0.70 -8.76 -20.23
N GLU A 126 1.56 -9.77 -20.43
CA GLU A 126 1.13 -11.11 -20.82
C GLU A 126 0.13 -11.74 -19.83
N ARG A 127 0.23 -11.38 -18.55
CA ARG A 127 -0.68 -11.86 -17.50
C ARG A 127 -2.05 -11.19 -17.50
N LEU A 128 -2.23 -10.05 -18.16
CA LEU A 128 -3.51 -9.35 -18.18
C LEU A 128 -4.64 -10.25 -18.71
N LYS A 129 -4.42 -10.91 -19.84
CA LYS A 129 -5.45 -11.75 -20.49
C LYS A 129 -5.87 -12.95 -19.62
N PRO A 130 -4.95 -13.82 -19.12
CA PRO A 130 -5.34 -14.94 -18.27
C PRO A 130 -5.97 -14.49 -16.94
N LEU A 131 -5.57 -13.34 -16.41
CA LEU A 131 -6.13 -12.76 -15.17
C LEU A 131 -7.43 -11.99 -15.44
N LYS A 132 -7.85 -11.84 -16.71
CA LYS A 132 -9.02 -11.07 -17.15
C LYS A 132 -8.95 -9.60 -16.69
N CYS A 133 -7.74 -9.04 -16.61
CA CYS A 133 -7.53 -7.62 -16.30
C CYS A 133 -7.62 -6.79 -17.58
N GLN A 134 -8.22 -5.61 -17.47
CA GLN A 134 -8.43 -4.68 -18.59
C GLN A 134 -7.22 -3.75 -18.77
N GLN A 135 -6.47 -3.50 -17.70
CA GLN A 135 -5.38 -2.55 -17.68
C GLN A 135 -4.29 -2.93 -16.69
N LEU A 136 -3.07 -2.46 -16.98
CA LEU A 136 -1.92 -2.46 -16.08
C LEU A 136 -1.78 -1.06 -15.53
N THR A 137 -1.66 -0.92 -14.21
CA THR A 137 -1.55 0.38 -13.55
C THR A 137 -0.34 0.45 -12.63
N ILE A 138 0.17 1.65 -12.41
CA ILE A 138 1.25 1.92 -11.47
C ILE A 138 0.94 3.21 -10.72
N ALA A 139 1.18 3.23 -9.41
CA ALA A 139 1.09 4.45 -8.62
C ALA A 139 2.33 5.33 -8.86
N ARG A 140 2.13 6.64 -8.87
CA ARG A 140 3.15 7.62 -9.12
C ARG A 140 3.20 8.68 -8.04
N ILE A 141 4.38 8.98 -7.54
CA ILE A 141 4.60 10.02 -6.54
C ILE A 141 5.39 11.17 -7.18
N GLY A 142 4.75 12.37 -7.26
CA GLY A 142 5.40 13.58 -7.75
C GLY A 142 5.49 13.69 -9.29
N GLY A 143 6.10 14.77 -9.77
CA GLY A 143 6.18 15.22 -11.17
C GLY A 143 6.47 14.20 -12.29
N ASN A 144 6.99 14.64 -13.44
CA ASN A 144 7.21 13.75 -14.59
C ASN A 144 8.09 12.57 -14.22
N SER A 145 7.57 11.36 -14.40
CA SER A 145 8.30 10.13 -14.23
C SER A 145 8.95 9.73 -15.57
N ILE A 146 10.13 9.14 -15.50
CA ILE A 146 10.80 8.55 -16.66
C ILE A 146 9.92 7.48 -17.36
N TYR A 147 9.00 6.85 -16.61
CA TYR A 147 8.03 5.89 -17.14
C TYR A 147 6.99 6.53 -18.06
N ASP A 148 6.55 7.78 -17.81
CA ASP A 148 5.53 8.45 -18.62
C ASP A 148 6.01 8.71 -20.03
N GLU A 149 7.26 9.17 -20.16
CA GLU A 149 7.86 9.47 -21.47
C GLU A 149 8.16 8.18 -22.23
N ARG A 150 8.52 7.10 -21.51
CA ARG A 150 8.93 5.84 -22.12
C ARG A 150 7.77 4.93 -22.51
N TYR A 151 6.68 4.92 -21.72
CA TYR A 151 5.59 3.96 -21.85
C TYR A 151 4.23 4.62 -22.15
N GLU A 152 4.20 5.92 -22.44
CA GLU A 152 2.97 6.67 -22.80
C GLU A 152 1.81 6.44 -21.80
N LEU A 153 2.12 6.53 -20.50
CA LEU A 153 1.14 6.26 -19.45
C LEU A 153 0.03 7.31 -19.43
N THR A 154 -1.19 6.85 -19.30
CA THR A 154 -2.38 7.70 -19.18
C THR A 154 -2.81 7.82 -17.72
N PRO A 155 -2.95 9.04 -17.15
CA PRO A 155 -3.48 9.23 -15.81
C PRO A 155 -4.92 8.73 -15.70
N ILE A 156 -5.22 7.91 -14.68
CA ILE A 156 -6.58 7.42 -14.38
C ILE A 156 -7.21 8.26 -13.28
N SER A 157 -6.43 8.63 -12.26
CA SER A 157 -6.87 9.35 -11.08
C SER A 157 -5.71 10.16 -10.50
N THR A 158 -6.04 11.28 -9.87
CA THR A 158 -5.09 12.10 -9.12
C THR A 158 -5.48 12.14 -7.65
N LEU A 159 -4.55 11.73 -6.79
CA LEU A 159 -4.77 11.69 -5.36
C LEU A 159 -4.12 12.89 -4.67
N ARG A 160 -4.81 13.46 -3.70
CA ARG A 160 -4.28 14.50 -2.83
C ARG A 160 -4.38 14.10 -1.36
N ARG A 161 -3.36 14.48 -0.60
CA ARG A 161 -3.32 14.25 0.84
C ARG A 161 -3.96 15.44 1.56
N PHE A 162 -4.94 15.15 2.42
CA PHE A 162 -5.64 16.12 3.23
C PHE A 162 -5.47 15.84 4.72
N ASN A 163 -5.52 16.91 5.52
CA ASN A 163 -5.68 16.85 6.96
C ASN A 163 -7.10 17.30 7.30
N LEU A 164 -7.93 16.36 7.77
CA LEU A 164 -9.32 16.64 8.12
C LEU A 164 -9.46 16.65 9.65
N PRO A 165 -10.04 17.72 10.28
CA PRO A 165 -10.27 17.71 11.71
C PRO A 165 -11.25 16.61 12.12
N ALA A 166 -10.86 15.77 13.08
CA ALA A 166 -11.79 14.90 13.78
C ALA A 166 -12.63 15.77 14.72
N ARG A 167 -13.96 15.66 14.64
CA ARG A 167 -14.88 16.47 15.44
C ARG A 167 -16.18 15.75 15.70
N GLN A 168 -16.81 16.06 16.82
CA GLN A 168 -18.14 15.57 17.14
C GLN A 168 -19.14 15.92 16.03
N GLY A 169 -19.89 14.93 15.58
CA GLY A 169 -20.95 15.04 14.58
C GLY A 169 -22.34 14.91 15.22
N GLN A 170 -23.36 15.28 14.45
CA GLN A 170 -24.78 15.09 14.80
C GLN A 170 -25.41 14.02 13.90
N ILE A 171 -24.71 12.91 13.70
CA ILE A 171 -25.16 11.82 12.82
C ILE A 171 -25.36 10.54 13.62
N PHE A 172 -26.42 9.82 13.29
CA PHE A 172 -26.59 8.45 13.77
C PHE A 172 -25.83 7.48 12.88
N TYR A 173 -24.95 6.70 13.48
CA TYR A 173 -24.21 5.65 12.81
C TYR A 173 -23.93 4.51 13.79
N ARG A 174 -23.62 3.34 13.26
CA ARG A 174 -23.10 2.21 13.97
C ARG A 174 -21.66 1.98 13.55
N ALA A 175 -20.74 1.81 14.50
CA ALA A 175 -19.37 1.41 14.26
C ALA A 175 -19.10 0.17 15.12
N VAL A 176 -18.79 -0.95 14.48
CA VAL A 176 -18.45 -2.20 15.15
C VAL A 176 -17.07 -2.66 14.74
N GLU A 177 -16.40 -3.36 15.62
CA GLU A 177 -15.13 -3.98 15.28
C GLU A 177 -15.30 -5.00 14.14
N HIS A 178 -14.36 -5.02 13.21
CA HIS A 178 -14.39 -5.89 12.05
C HIS A 178 -13.01 -6.50 11.82
N LEU A 179 -12.85 -7.75 12.22
CA LEU A 179 -11.56 -8.45 12.20
C LEU A 179 -11.41 -9.41 11.03
N ASP A 180 -12.51 -9.65 10.28
CA ASP A 180 -12.47 -10.49 9.11
C ASP A 180 -11.59 -9.84 8.04
N ASP A 181 -10.55 -10.54 7.59
CA ASP A 181 -9.55 -10.06 6.63
C ASP A 181 -9.71 -10.69 5.23
N ASP A 182 -10.79 -11.47 4.97
CA ASP A 182 -11.07 -12.00 3.63
C ASP A 182 -11.27 -10.87 2.63
N VAL A 183 -10.33 -10.71 1.74
CA VAL A 183 -10.33 -9.68 0.70
C VAL A 183 -11.52 -9.74 -0.26
N LYS A 184 -12.23 -10.87 -0.33
CA LYS A 184 -13.45 -10.99 -1.15
C LYS A 184 -14.53 -10.00 -0.73
N GLN A 185 -14.49 -9.51 0.50
CA GLN A 185 -15.43 -8.51 1.02
C GLN A 185 -15.38 -7.20 0.24
N ILE A 186 -14.19 -6.79 -0.21
CA ILE A 186 -14.01 -5.53 -0.94
C ILE A 186 -14.04 -5.72 -2.47
N ASN A 187 -14.37 -6.90 -2.96
CA ASN A 187 -14.42 -7.15 -4.39
C ASN A 187 -15.52 -6.29 -5.06
N GLY A 188 -15.13 -5.43 -5.98
CA GLY A 188 -16.02 -4.45 -6.61
C GLY A 188 -16.33 -3.22 -5.77
N TRP A 189 -15.67 -3.03 -4.62
CA TRP A 189 -15.81 -1.83 -3.79
C TRP A 189 -14.83 -0.74 -4.24
N ALA A 190 -15.27 0.51 -4.09
CA ALA A 190 -14.39 1.67 -4.22
C ALA A 190 -13.52 1.84 -2.97
N MET A 191 -12.34 2.41 -3.16
CA MET A 191 -11.50 2.91 -2.07
C MET A 191 -11.31 4.42 -2.21
N PRO A 192 -12.28 5.22 -1.80
CA PRO A 192 -12.26 6.68 -2.01
C PRO A 192 -11.31 7.43 -1.07
N VAL A 193 -10.86 6.79 0.00
CA VAL A 193 -9.98 7.38 1.02
C VAL A 193 -8.84 6.44 1.36
N GLY A 194 -7.63 6.98 1.46
CA GLY A 194 -6.43 6.25 1.87
C GLY A 194 -5.75 5.47 0.76
N ARG A 195 -6.26 5.55 -0.48
CA ARG A 195 -5.70 4.88 -1.63
C ARG A 195 -4.32 5.48 -1.98
N PHE A 196 -3.35 4.64 -2.19
CA PHE A 196 -2.06 5.00 -2.80
C PHE A 196 -1.85 4.27 -4.11
N SER A 197 -2.35 3.07 -4.22
CA SER A 197 -2.12 2.19 -5.35
C SER A 197 -3.45 1.54 -5.79
N SER A 198 -3.72 0.29 -5.43
CA SER A 198 -4.99 -0.37 -5.69
C SER A 198 -5.70 -0.73 -4.38
N SER A 199 -7.02 -0.84 -4.43
CA SER A 199 -7.86 -1.25 -3.30
C SER A 199 -7.38 -2.58 -2.69
N ARG A 200 -6.99 -3.55 -3.54
CA ARG A 200 -6.48 -4.85 -3.12
C ARG A 200 -5.14 -4.74 -2.40
N GLN A 201 -4.18 -4.02 -2.97
CA GLN A 201 -2.86 -3.86 -2.34
C GLN A 201 -2.98 -3.18 -0.97
N GLU A 202 -3.79 -2.12 -0.88
CA GLU A 202 -4.00 -1.43 0.40
C GLU A 202 -4.66 -2.35 1.43
N TRP A 203 -5.60 -3.21 1.02
CA TRP A 203 -6.19 -4.20 1.90
C TRP A 203 -5.14 -5.16 2.44
N GLU A 204 -4.33 -5.77 1.59
CA GLU A 204 -3.30 -6.72 1.97
C GLU A 204 -2.23 -6.08 2.88
N THR A 205 -1.95 -4.79 2.68
CA THR A 205 -0.95 -4.06 3.46
C THR A 205 -1.49 -3.58 4.81
N LEU A 206 -2.75 -3.12 4.85
CA LEU A 206 -3.32 -2.44 6.01
C LEU A 206 -4.21 -3.36 6.84
N TRP A 207 -5.05 -4.15 6.18
CA TRP A 207 -6.05 -4.96 6.88
C TRP A 207 -5.49 -6.28 7.37
N HIS A 208 -4.59 -6.88 6.62
CA HIS A 208 -3.97 -8.14 7.00
C HIS A 208 -2.89 -7.96 8.07
N GLU A 209 -2.88 -8.84 9.08
CA GLU A 209 -1.97 -8.74 10.24
C GLU A 209 -0.62 -9.45 10.00
N GLN A 210 0.02 -9.21 8.85
CA GLN A 210 1.27 -9.88 8.49
C GLN A 210 2.46 -9.57 9.43
N TRP A 211 2.37 -8.47 10.21
CA TRP A 211 3.47 -8.00 11.08
C TRP A 211 3.35 -8.44 12.54
N GLN A 212 2.44 -9.35 12.88
CA GLN A 212 2.28 -9.84 14.26
C GLN A 212 3.55 -10.44 14.85
N SER A 213 4.38 -11.10 14.04
CA SER A 213 5.66 -11.68 14.45
C SER A 213 6.74 -10.64 14.73
N LEU A 214 6.53 -9.38 14.35
CA LEU A 214 7.44 -8.26 14.57
C LEU A 214 6.73 -7.15 15.39
N PRO A 215 6.66 -7.31 16.74
CA PRO A 215 5.92 -6.39 17.61
C PRO A 215 6.33 -4.93 17.47
N GLU A 216 7.57 -4.66 17.06
CA GLU A 216 8.05 -3.29 16.88
C GLU A 216 7.38 -2.58 15.70
N ILE A 217 7.05 -3.32 14.64
CA ILE A 217 6.30 -2.80 13.48
C ILE A 217 4.81 -2.67 13.84
N GLY A 218 4.28 -3.64 14.59
CA GLY A 218 2.88 -3.68 15.01
C GLY A 218 2.50 -2.76 16.18
N ARG A 219 3.44 -1.98 16.75
CA ARG A 219 3.20 -1.14 17.94
C ARG A 219 2.16 -0.04 17.77
N ARG A 220 1.95 0.43 16.54
CA ARG A 220 1.02 1.53 16.29
C ARG A 220 -0.41 1.07 16.52
N LYS A 221 -1.18 1.84 17.31
CA LYS A 221 -2.60 1.56 17.51
C LYS A 221 -3.31 1.54 16.16
N THR A 222 -3.94 0.41 15.86
CA THR A 222 -4.79 0.22 14.68
C THR A 222 -6.22 -0.06 15.10
N SER A 223 -7.17 0.31 14.26
CA SER A 223 -8.58 0.00 14.44
C SER A 223 -9.20 -0.36 13.11
N ARG A 224 -9.96 -1.46 13.09
CA ARG A 224 -10.71 -1.93 11.93
C ARG A 224 -12.18 -1.89 12.30
N ARG A 225 -12.99 -1.18 11.52
CA ARG A 225 -14.40 -0.94 11.84
C ARG A 225 -15.27 -1.14 10.61
N HIS A 226 -16.39 -1.78 10.81
CA HIS A 226 -17.53 -1.68 9.90
C HIS A 226 -18.40 -0.51 10.38
N ILE A 227 -18.57 0.47 9.52
CA ILE A 227 -19.38 1.66 9.78
C ILE A 227 -20.64 1.59 8.90
N SER A 228 -21.81 1.76 9.52
CA SER A 228 -23.07 1.93 8.82
C SER A 228 -23.65 3.31 9.16
N ALA A 229 -23.84 4.16 8.16
CA ALA A 229 -24.36 5.51 8.29
C ALA A 229 -25.34 5.83 7.16
N ALA A 230 -26.57 6.25 7.50
CA ALA A 230 -27.62 6.62 6.53
C ALA A 230 -27.87 5.55 5.43
N GLY A 231 -27.84 4.28 5.80
CA GLY A 231 -28.06 3.14 4.87
C GLY A 231 -26.88 2.85 3.94
N GLN A 232 -25.73 3.41 4.22
CA GLN A 232 -24.47 3.08 3.54
C GLN A 232 -23.50 2.41 4.49
N ASP A 233 -22.86 1.32 4.02
CA ASP A 233 -21.81 0.61 4.71
C ASP A 233 -20.44 1.07 4.24
N ALA A 234 -19.46 1.01 5.14
CA ALA A 234 -18.05 1.28 4.86
C ALA A 234 -17.16 0.42 5.76
N LEU A 235 -16.04 -0.01 5.25
CA LEU A 235 -14.95 -0.58 6.04
C LEU A 235 -13.89 0.49 6.27
N LEU A 236 -13.61 0.76 7.53
CA LEU A 236 -12.66 1.76 7.99
C LEU A 236 -11.45 1.08 8.60
N PHE A 237 -10.29 1.36 8.05
CA PHE A 237 -9.00 1.17 8.71
C PHE A 237 -8.50 2.51 9.24
N CYS A 238 -8.05 2.52 10.48
CA CYS A 238 -7.47 3.69 11.11
C CYS A 238 -6.19 3.29 11.83
N ARG A 239 -5.11 4.01 11.60
CA ARG A 239 -3.81 3.77 12.23
C ARG A 239 -3.26 5.04 12.82
N GLU A 240 -2.82 4.99 14.08
CA GLU A 240 -2.14 6.10 14.74
C GLU A 240 -0.92 6.55 13.92
N HIS A 241 -0.76 7.87 13.76
CA HIS A 241 0.37 8.45 13.04
C HIS A 241 1.66 8.23 13.83
N LEU A 242 2.75 7.91 13.15
CA LEU A 242 4.01 7.49 13.76
C LEU A 242 4.58 8.48 14.81
N TYR A 243 4.44 9.78 14.56
CA TYR A 243 5.04 10.82 15.39
C TYR A 243 4.03 11.67 16.16
N ASP A 244 2.74 11.44 16.01
CA ASP A 244 1.69 12.20 16.69
C ASP A 244 0.48 11.31 16.97
N PRO A 245 0.31 10.83 18.22
CA PRO A 245 -0.78 9.93 18.59
C PRO A 245 -2.17 10.59 18.51
N ARG A 246 -2.25 11.91 18.33
CA ARG A 246 -3.53 12.60 18.09
C ARG A 246 -3.92 12.68 16.63
N ARG A 247 -3.07 12.20 15.75
CA ARG A 247 -3.33 12.08 14.30
C ARG A 247 -3.53 10.63 13.94
N ALA A 248 -4.39 10.37 12.97
CA ALA A 248 -4.61 9.04 12.43
C ALA A 248 -4.56 9.04 10.90
N GLU A 249 -3.89 8.05 10.34
CA GLU A 249 -3.98 7.70 8.91
C GLU A 249 -5.24 6.87 8.72
N VAL A 250 -6.02 7.19 7.68
CA VAL A 250 -7.35 6.61 7.47
C VAL A 250 -7.46 6.06 6.05
N ALA A 251 -8.01 4.85 5.95
CA ALA A 251 -8.40 4.20 4.71
C ALA A 251 -9.85 3.75 4.80
N VAL A 252 -10.63 3.94 3.72
CA VAL A 252 -12.05 3.61 3.69
C VAL A 252 -12.38 2.91 2.38
N TRP A 253 -13.05 1.75 2.51
CA TRP A 253 -13.65 1.00 1.40
C TRP A 253 -15.16 1.12 1.47
N THR A 254 -15.82 1.37 0.34
CA THR A 254 -17.28 1.50 0.25
C THR A 254 -17.85 0.76 -0.95
N PRO A 255 -19.02 0.09 -0.81
CA PRO A 255 -19.70 -0.57 -1.93
C PRO A 255 -20.37 0.39 -2.90
N LYS A 256 -20.51 1.66 -2.50
CA LYS A 256 -21.15 2.75 -3.26
C LYS A 256 -20.29 4.01 -3.15
N PRO A 257 -20.51 5.04 -3.97
CA PRO A 257 -19.79 6.31 -3.85
C PRO A 257 -19.83 6.86 -2.43
N LEU A 258 -18.72 7.43 -1.98
CA LEU A 258 -18.59 8.01 -0.64
C LEU A 258 -19.63 9.11 -0.42
N THR A 259 -20.22 9.16 0.78
CA THR A 259 -21.21 10.19 1.15
C THR A 259 -20.72 11.05 2.31
N VAL A 260 -21.24 12.27 2.40
CA VAL A 260 -21.00 13.19 3.53
C VAL A 260 -21.32 12.52 4.87
N GLN A 261 -22.34 11.66 4.92
CA GLN A 261 -22.76 10.94 6.11
C GLN A 261 -21.67 9.94 6.57
N VAL A 262 -21.07 9.17 5.66
CA VAL A 262 -19.96 8.26 6.00
C VAL A 262 -18.76 9.06 6.48
N VAL A 263 -18.37 10.14 5.78
CA VAL A 263 -17.26 11.01 6.20
C VAL A 263 -17.53 11.59 7.59
N SER A 264 -18.77 12.07 7.86
CA SER A 264 -19.16 12.61 9.17
C SER A 264 -19.09 11.54 10.27
N ALA A 265 -19.52 10.32 9.97
CA ALA A 265 -19.42 9.19 10.91
C ALA A 265 -17.96 8.83 11.22
N VAL A 266 -17.10 8.79 10.22
CA VAL A 266 -15.66 8.55 10.40
C VAL A 266 -15.03 9.62 11.28
N ARG A 267 -15.37 10.91 11.05
CA ARG A 267 -14.84 12.03 11.84
C ARG A 267 -15.31 11.99 13.30
N ASP A 268 -16.59 11.70 13.54
CA ASP A 268 -17.16 11.60 14.89
C ASP A 268 -16.58 10.40 15.63
N TRP A 269 -16.49 9.24 14.97
CA TRP A 269 -15.87 8.05 15.54
C TRP A 269 -14.42 8.31 15.95
N ALA A 270 -13.61 8.88 15.06
CA ALA A 270 -12.22 9.20 15.34
C ALA A 270 -12.06 10.22 16.48
N HIS A 271 -12.97 11.22 16.57
CA HIS A 271 -13.01 12.16 17.68
C HIS A 271 -13.26 11.46 19.02
N ARG A 272 -14.19 10.51 19.07
CA ARG A 272 -14.49 9.70 20.27
C ARG A 272 -13.31 8.80 20.66
N GLU A 273 -12.52 8.32 19.69
CA GLU A 273 -11.29 7.57 19.93
C GLU A 273 -10.11 8.44 20.40
N GLY A 274 -10.30 9.78 20.48
CA GLY A 274 -9.30 10.72 20.98
C GLY A 274 -8.41 11.36 19.90
N TYR A 275 -8.65 11.06 18.63
CA TYR A 275 -7.92 11.72 17.54
C TYR A 275 -8.41 13.15 17.33
N ARG A 276 -7.50 14.02 16.88
CA ARG A 276 -7.81 15.42 16.50
C ARG A 276 -7.77 15.65 15.01
N THR A 277 -6.97 14.88 14.31
CA THR A 277 -6.75 15.05 12.86
C THR A 277 -6.69 13.70 12.17
N LEU A 278 -7.40 13.60 11.06
CA LEU A 278 -7.35 12.47 10.13
C LEU A 278 -6.47 12.86 8.95
N VAL A 279 -5.52 12.00 8.60
CA VAL A 279 -4.69 12.13 7.40
C VAL A 279 -5.27 11.20 6.35
N MET A 280 -5.69 11.76 5.23
CA MET A 280 -6.44 11.06 4.20
C MET A 280 -5.85 11.37 2.83
N ALA A 281 -5.55 10.34 2.04
CA ALA A 281 -5.38 10.50 0.60
C ALA A 281 -6.75 10.35 -0.05
N VAL A 282 -7.16 11.30 -0.87
CA VAL A 282 -8.49 11.34 -1.48
C VAL A 282 -8.34 11.65 -2.97
N ASP A 283 -9.15 10.99 -3.78
CA ASP A 283 -9.26 11.31 -5.19
C ASP A 283 -9.76 12.75 -5.39
N GLU A 284 -9.21 13.45 -6.37
CA GLU A 284 -9.61 14.85 -6.64
C GLU A 284 -11.10 14.97 -6.95
N ASP A 285 -11.69 13.98 -7.61
CA ASP A 285 -13.12 13.96 -7.94
C ASP A 285 -14.00 13.72 -6.71
N ALA A 286 -13.51 13.01 -5.70
CA ALA A 286 -14.20 12.78 -4.43
C ALA A 286 -14.04 13.93 -3.41
N ARG A 287 -13.29 14.98 -3.75
CA ARG A 287 -12.97 16.12 -2.87
C ARG A 287 -14.19 16.95 -2.47
N SER A 288 -15.28 16.90 -3.22
CA SER A 288 -16.50 17.64 -2.97
C SER A 288 -17.41 17.03 -1.89
N VAL A 289 -17.09 15.85 -1.38
CA VAL A 289 -17.78 15.14 -0.30
C VAL A 289 -17.14 15.48 1.04
#